data_d3ca340af3aa5d965c276c21d70b1183
#
_entry.id   d3ca340af3aa5d965c276c21d70b1183
#
_cell.length_a   1.000
_cell.length_b   1.000
_cell.length_c   1.000
_cell.angle_alpha   90.00
_cell.angle_beta   90.00
_cell.angle_gamma   90.00
#
_symmetry.space_group_name_H-M   'P 1'
#
loop_
_entity.id
_entity.type
_entity.pdbx_description
1 polymer ?
#
loop_
_entity_poly.entity_id
_entity_poly.type
_entity_poly.pdbx_seq_one_letter_code
_entity_poly.pdbx_strand_id
1 'polypeptide(L)'
;MRSKNKQAPTAAERRHIERVAALPCVVCDAPGPSQVHEPEQGLWHASIALCAECHTGSDGWHGTRLRWKLRRINELQAINKTVKGVSE
;
A
#
# COMPACT_ATOMS: atom_id res chain seq x y z
N MET A 1 -4.88 8.38 21.84
CA MET A 1 -5.21 8.24 21.41
C MET A 1 -5.31 8.39 20.41
N ARG A 2 -5.18 8.52 19.91
CA ARG A 2 -5.32 8.76 19.14
C ARG A 2 -5.79 8.26 18.03
N SER A 3 -5.52 7.19 17.47
CA SER A 3 -6.11 6.60 16.33
C SER A 3 -7.57 6.86 16.20
N LYS A 4 -8.28 6.77 17.22
CA LYS A 4 -9.70 7.08 17.18
C LYS A 4 -9.97 8.51 16.74
N ASN A 5 -8.93 9.30 16.70
CA ASN A 5 -9.03 10.68 16.25
C ASN A 5 -8.52 10.82 14.82
N LYS A 6 -8.35 9.70 14.13
CA LYS A 6 -7.94 9.73 12.75
C LYS A 6 -8.92 10.51 11.92
N GLN A 7 -8.42 11.49 11.20
CA GLN A 7 -9.22 12.33 10.33
C GLN A 7 -9.56 11.60 9.06
N ALA A 8 -10.72 11.90 8.49
CA ALA A 8 -11.03 11.42 7.14
C ALA A 8 -10.03 12.03 6.17
N PRO A 9 -9.68 11.32 5.09
CA PRO A 9 -8.76 11.89 4.11
C PRO A 9 -9.35 13.11 3.42
N THR A 10 -8.48 14.05 3.09
CA THR A 10 -8.87 15.22 2.29
C THR A 10 -9.23 14.78 0.89
N ALA A 11 -9.80 15.70 0.09
CA ALA A 11 -10.12 15.40 -1.31
C ALA A 11 -8.87 15.00 -2.10
N ALA A 12 -7.75 15.67 -1.85
CA ALA A 12 -6.49 15.35 -2.53
C ALA A 12 -6.00 13.96 -2.13
N GLU A 13 -6.12 13.64 -0.84
CA GLU A 13 -5.72 12.32 -0.35
C GLU A 13 -6.62 11.23 -0.91
N ARG A 14 -7.92 11.48 -1.02
CA ARG A 14 -8.83 10.50 -1.63
C ARG A 14 -8.48 10.24 -3.08
N ARG A 15 -8.13 11.27 -3.83
CA ARG A 15 -7.71 11.08 -5.22
C ARG A 15 -6.45 10.24 -5.31
N HIS A 16 -5.51 10.46 -4.39
CA HIS A 16 -4.29 9.66 -4.33
C HIS A 16 -4.60 8.20 -4.01
N ILE A 17 -5.45 7.98 -3.01
CA ILE A 17 -5.87 6.62 -2.62
C ILE A 17 -6.50 5.90 -3.81
N GLU A 18 -7.35 6.57 -4.56
CA GLU A 18 -7.99 5.97 -5.74
C GLU A 18 -6.96 5.58 -6.79
N ARG A 19 -5.95 6.40 -7.01
CA ARG A 19 -4.88 6.09 -7.95
C ARG A 19 -4.06 4.89 -7.48
N VAL A 20 -3.76 4.85 -6.19
CA VAL A 20 -3.03 3.72 -5.61
C VAL A 20 -3.84 2.44 -5.78
N ALA A 21 -5.14 2.48 -5.50
CA ALA A 21 -6.00 1.31 -5.63
C ALA A 21 -6.07 0.78 -7.06
N ALA A 22 -5.84 1.65 -8.04
CA ALA A 22 -5.88 1.24 -9.45
C ALA A 22 -4.59 0.59 -9.93
N LEU A 23 -3.52 0.66 -9.14
CA LEU A 23 -2.22 0.10 -9.54
C LEU A 23 -2.20 -1.42 -9.33
N PRO A 24 -1.33 -2.11 -10.07
CA PRO A 24 -1.02 -3.49 -9.70
C PRO A 24 -0.25 -3.55 -8.40
N CYS A 25 -0.20 -4.75 -7.80
CA CYS A 25 0.55 -4.96 -6.57
C CYS A 25 2.02 -4.63 -6.80
N VAL A 26 2.61 -3.79 -5.94
CA VAL A 26 4.01 -3.38 -6.13
C VAL A 26 4.99 -4.46 -5.69
N VAL A 27 4.53 -5.50 -4.99
CA VAL A 27 5.39 -6.59 -4.55
C VAL A 27 5.45 -7.71 -5.60
N CYS A 28 4.29 -8.16 -6.10
CA CYS A 28 4.25 -9.33 -6.97
C CYS A 28 3.67 -9.05 -8.36
N ASP A 29 3.30 -7.82 -8.65
CA ASP A 29 2.74 -7.38 -9.93
C ASP A 29 1.39 -7.99 -10.28
N ALA A 30 0.68 -8.56 -9.30
CA ALA A 30 -0.68 -9.03 -9.54
C ALA A 30 -1.53 -7.86 -10.03
N PRO A 31 -2.41 -8.08 -11.04
CA PRO A 31 -3.19 -6.97 -11.57
C PRO A 31 -4.11 -6.36 -10.53
N GLY A 32 -4.38 -5.06 -10.69
CA GLY A 32 -5.31 -4.38 -9.81
C GLY A 32 -6.75 -4.80 -10.06
N PRO A 33 -7.65 -4.25 -9.27
CA PRO A 33 -7.40 -3.23 -8.25
C PRO A 33 -6.67 -3.80 -7.05
N SER A 34 -5.90 -2.95 -6.40
CA SER A 34 -5.11 -3.32 -5.22
C SER A 34 -5.77 -2.82 -3.95
N GLN A 35 -5.40 -3.44 -2.83
CA GLN A 35 -5.72 -2.89 -1.52
C GLN A 35 -4.72 -1.78 -1.21
N VAL A 36 -5.17 -0.80 -0.45
CA VAL A 36 -4.33 0.35 -0.11
C VAL A 36 -3.85 0.16 1.33
N HIS A 37 -2.54 -0.01 1.48
CA HIS A 37 -1.92 -0.20 2.79
C HIS A 37 -1.31 1.11 3.27
N GLU A 38 -1.70 1.57 4.45
CA GLU A 38 -1.07 2.72 5.10
C GLU A 38 0.03 2.21 6.00
N PRO A 39 1.30 2.56 5.73
CA PRO A 39 2.37 2.15 6.65
C PRO A 39 2.15 2.68 8.06
N GLU A 40 1.62 3.88 8.14
CA GLU A 40 1.27 4.48 9.41
C GLU A 40 -0.06 5.18 9.23
N GLN A 41 -0.94 5.03 10.21
CA GLN A 41 -2.29 5.55 10.12
C GLN A 41 -2.30 7.05 9.87
N GLY A 42 -3.03 7.48 8.87
CA GLY A 42 -3.13 8.90 8.52
C GLY A 42 -2.14 9.36 7.46
N LEU A 43 -1.14 8.54 7.13
CA LEU A 43 -0.15 8.91 6.11
C LEU A 43 -0.62 8.43 4.73
N TRP A 44 -1.69 9.04 4.24
CA TRP A 44 -2.35 8.62 3.01
C TRP A 44 -1.46 8.69 1.77
N HIS A 45 -0.57 9.70 1.71
CA HIS A 45 0.33 9.86 0.58
C HIS A 45 1.49 8.87 0.60
N ALA A 46 1.66 8.15 1.70
CA ALA A 46 2.65 7.09 1.79
C ALA A 46 2.03 5.70 1.59
N SER A 47 0.84 5.64 1.03
CA SER A 47 0.12 4.38 0.82
C SER A 47 0.84 3.46 -0.17
N ILE A 48 0.60 2.17 -0.03
CA ILE A 48 1.23 1.13 -0.85
C ILE A 48 0.12 0.30 -1.49
N ALA A 49 0.26 0.01 -2.79
CA ALA A 49 -0.68 -0.83 -3.52
C ALA A 49 -0.30 -2.29 -3.35
N LEU A 50 -1.15 -3.08 -2.74
CA LEU A 50 -0.88 -4.50 -2.46
C LEU A 50 -2.06 -5.36 -2.84
N CYS A 51 -1.79 -6.54 -3.41
CA CYS A 51 -2.84 -7.54 -3.56
C CYS A 51 -3.14 -8.14 -2.18
N ALA A 52 -4.25 -8.88 -2.08
CA ALA A 52 -4.66 -9.43 -0.80
C ALA A 52 -3.58 -10.33 -0.21
N GLU A 53 -2.96 -11.18 -1.04
CA GLU A 53 -1.93 -12.10 -0.56
C GLU A 53 -0.71 -11.38 -0.01
N CYS A 54 -0.28 -10.30 -0.67
CA CYS A 54 0.90 -9.56 -0.20
C CYS A 54 0.59 -8.65 0.97
N HIS A 55 -0.67 -8.36 1.23
CA HIS A 55 -1.10 -7.48 2.31
C HIS A 55 -1.52 -8.27 3.55
N THR A 56 -2.67 -8.95 3.47
CA THR A 56 -3.26 -9.64 4.62
C THR A 56 -3.18 -11.14 4.55
N GLY A 57 -2.68 -11.70 3.45
CA GLY A 57 -2.47 -13.13 3.34
C GLY A 57 -1.46 -13.62 4.36
N SER A 58 -1.41 -14.94 4.57
CA SER A 58 -0.54 -15.51 5.61
C SER A 58 0.93 -15.16 5.41
N ASP A 59 1.37 -14.98 4.16
CA ASP A 59 2.77 -14.62 3.85
C ASP A 59 2.90 -13.17 3.42
N GLY A 60 1.87 -12.34 3.67
CA GLY A 60 1.88 -10.93 3.33
C GLY A 60 2.44 -10.06 4.46
N TRP A 61 2.26 -8.76 4.31
CA TRP A 61 2.86 -7.80 5.25
C TRP A 61 2.38 -8.02 6.68
N HIS A 62 1.10 -8.35 6.87
CA HIS A 62 0.55 -8.57 8.21
C HIS A 62 0.71 -10.01 8.68
N GLY A 63 1.39 -10.85 7.91
CA GLY A 63 1.69 -12.24 8.28
C GLY A 63 3.19 -12.43 8.40
N THR A 64 3.71 -13.49 7.77
CA THR A 64 5.14 -13.83 7.86
C THR A 64 6.03 -12.89 7.06
N ARG A 65 5.45 -12.14 6.12
CA ARG A 65 6.15 -11.27 5.19
C ARG A 65 7.08 -12.03 4.24
N LEU A 66 6.84 -13.33 4.08
CA LEU A 66 7.68 -14.15 3.21
C LEU A 66 7.63 -13.65 1.76
N ARG A 67 6.46 -13.25 1.27
CA ARG A 67 6.34 -12.76 -0.09
C ARG A 67 7.21 -11.53 -0.33
N TRP A 68 7.27 -10.65 0.67
CA TRP A 68 8.13 -9.46 0.62
C TRP A 68 9.60 -9.83 0.62
N LYS A 69 9.98 -10.81 1.46
CA LYS A 69 11.37 -11.26 1.54
C LYS A 69 11.83 -11.90 0.23
N LEU A 70 10.98 -12.72 -0.37
CA LEU A 70 11.31 -13.38 -1.62
C LEU A 70 11.50 -12.38 -2.76
N ARG A 71 10.78 -11.26 -2.73
CA ARG A 71 10.92 -10.22 -3.73
C ARG A 71 11.96 -9.18 -3.36
N ARG A 72 12.56 -9.31 -2.17
CA ARG A 72 13.62 -8.41 -1.70
C ARG A 72 13.18 -6.96 -1.71
N ILE A 73 11.96 -6.71 -1.25
CA ILE A 73 11.41 -5.36 -1.20
C ILE A 73 11.02 -5.05 0.24
N ASN A 74 11.36 -3.85 0.70
CA ASN A 74 10.96 -3.37 2.01
C ASN A 74 9.86 -2.32 1.86
N GLU A 75 9.36 -1.84 3.00
CA GLU A 75 8.23 -0.91 3.00
C GLU A 75 8.57 0.41 2.32
N LEU A 76 9.77 0.94 2.56
CA LEU A 76 10.18 2.20 1.92
C LEU A 76 10.28 2.05 0.41
N GLN A 77 10.84 0.93 -0.05
CA GLN A 77 10.92 0.67 -1.48
C GLN A 77 9.54 0.53 -2.09
N ALA A 78 8.61 -0.09 -1.36
CA ALA A 78 7.24 -0.26 -1.84
C ALA A 78 6.53 1.08 -1.93
N ILE A 79 6.75 1.98 -0.97
CA ILE A 79 6.21 3.33 -1.03
C ILE A 79 6.74 4.05 -2.27
N ASN A 80 8.04 3.98 -2.49
CA ASN A 80 8.67 4.62 -3.64
C ASN A 80 8.09 4.11 -4.96
N LYS A 81 7.92 2.79 -5.06
CA LYS A 81 7.37 2.17 -6.25
C LYS A 81 5.93 2.62 -6.49
N THR A 82 5.15 2.70 -5.43
CA THR A 82 3.76 3.13 -5.52
C THR A 82 3.67 4.57 -5.99
N VAL A 83 4.46 5.46 -5.37
CA VAL A 83 4.47 6.87 -5.75
C VAL A 83 4.87 7.03 -7.21
N LYS A 84 5.87 6.30 -7.64
CA LYS A 84 6.30 6.35 -9.03
C LYS A 84 5.18 5.89 -9.97
N GLY A 85 4.48 4.82 -9.61
CA GLY A 85 3.38 4.32 -10.43
C GLY A 85 2.25 5.32 -10.54
N VAL A 86 1.93 5.99 -9.44
CA VAL A 86 0.87 7.00 -9.44
C VAL A 86 1.27 8.20 -10.30
N SER A 87 2.56 8.52 -10.34
CA SER A 87 3.05 9.69 -11.08
C SER A 87 3.12 9.45 -12.59
N GLU A 88 3.06 8.21 -13.01
CA GLU A 88 3.05 7.86 -14.43
C GLU A 88 1.64 7.77 -14.94
#